data_3e3a816a60f4a31f14b7305f084eacc1
#
_entry.id   3e3a816a60f4a31f14b7305f084eacc1
#
_cell.length_a   1.000
_cell.length_b   1.000
_cell.length_c   1.000
_cell.angle_alpha   90.00
_cell.angle_beta   90.00
_cell.angle_gamma   90.00
#
_symmetry.space_group_name_H-M   'P 1'
#
loop_
_entity.id
_entity.type
_entity.pdbx_description
1 polymer ?
#
loop_
_entity_poly.entity_id
_entity_poly.type
_entity_poly.pdbx_seq_one_letter_code
_entity_poly.pdbx_strand_id
1 'polypeptide(L)'
;MAPLDSNVRKLPEPAVPPYRNAPQNIEAEQAVLGAIIVNNEAFYRVSDFLEPQHFFEPIHQQIYELASNLIRAGKTATPVTLKTFLPTDMDIGGLNASQYLARLAAEATTVINAADYGHTITDLAVRRNLIRIGEDMVNVAFDAPVDFAPREQIEDAERKLYEIAETSRFGSGFQRFAQALTTAVDMAARAYQRDGKLSGLATGLKDLDAKMGGLQSSDLIIVAGRPGMGKTALGTNIAYNIAKAHRGETRPDGHIATVDGGIVGFFSLEMSAEQLATRIIAERTGIPSSHIRRGGITEADFETIKDVSIELQILPFYVDETGGLSIAQLAARARRLKRQRGLDVLVIDYIQLLSGSARKSNESRVQEVTEITTGLKALAKELNVPIVALSQLSRQVENRDDKRPQLSDLRESGSIEQDADVVMLLHREDYYRMSEPDFQPDNIAEIIIAKQRNGPTGTVKLTFMNKTTRFENLSSHADPF
;
A
#
# COMPACT_ATOMS: atom_id res chain seq x y z
N MET A 1 -49.23 -9.96 57.40
CA MET A 1 -48.70 -9.16 56.28
C MET A 1 -47.57 -8.31 56.81
N ALA A 2 -46.33 -8.74 56.57
CA ALA A 2 -45.12 -7.99 56.89
C ALA A 2 -44.76 -7.09 55.71
N PRO A 3 -44.24 -5.87 55.90
CA PRO A 3 -43.88 -5.00 54.81
C PRO A 3 -42.54 -5.46 54.20
N LEU A 4 -42.49 -5.48 52.88
CA LEU A 4 -41.27 -5.77 52.10
C LEU A 4 -40.32 -4.52 52.23
N ASP A 5 -39.18 -4.73 52.90
CA ASP A 5 -38.07 -3.79 52.93
C ASP A 5 -37.44 -3.71 51.52
N SER A 6 -37.68 -2.56 50.86
CA SER A 6 -37.02 -2.24 49.59
C SER A 6 -35.63 -1.67 49.84
N ASN A 7 -34.65 -2.54 50.04
CA ASN A 7 -33.24 -2.18 50.01
C ASN A 7 -32.79 -2.02 48.54
N VAL A 8 -33.23 -0.95 47.88
CA VAL A 8 -32.59 -0.53 46.61
C VAL A 8 -31.27 0.15 46.96
N ARG A 9 -30.16 -0.57 46.89
CA ARG A 9 -28.83 0.03 46.87
C ARG A 9 -28.74 0.99 45.71
N LYS A 10 -28.73 2.31 45.97
CA LYS A 10 -28.33 3.28 44.96
C LYS A 10 -26.91 2.94 44.53
N LEU A 11 -26.73 2.61 43.25
CA LEU A 11 -25.42 2.55 42.65
C LEU A 11 -24.76 3.92 42.83
N PRO A 12 -23.45 3.99 43.16
CA PRO A 12 -22.76 5.28 43.22
C PRO A 12 -22.85 5.92 41.84
N GLU A 13 -23.24 7.19 41.79
CA GLU A 13 -23.22 7.99 40.57
C GLU A 13 -21.80 7.92 40.00
N PRO A 14 -21.64 7.65 38.70
CA PRO A 14 -20.32 7.63 38.07
C PRO A 14 -19.69 9.02 38.31
N ALA A 15 -18.52 9.05 38.95
CA ALA A 15 -17.76 10.26 39.12
C ALA A 15 -17.57 10.90 37.74
N VAL A 16 -18.09 12.11 37.53
CA VAL A 16 -17.87 12.89 36.30
C VAL A 16 -16.36 12.97 36.11
N PRO A 17 -15.77 12.44 35.00
CA PRO A 17 -14.35 12.49 34.81
C PRO A 17 -13.89 13.97 34.87
N PRO A 18 -12.75 14.29 35.50
CA PRO A 18 -12.25 15.66 35.56
C PRO A 18 -12.15 16.19 34.13
N TYR A 19 -12.65 17.40 33.88
CA TYR A 19 -12.66 18.06 32.58
C TYR A 19 -11.22 18.06 32.02
N ARG A 20 -10.97 17.27 31.00
CA ARG A 20 -9.64 17.19 30.38
C ARG A 20 -9.54 18.33 29.38
N ASN A 21 -8.63 19.28 29.63
CA ASN A 21 -8.31 20.30 28.65
C ASN A 21 -7.70 19.67 27.40
N ALA A 22 -8.04 20.20 26.23
CA ALA A 22 -7.43 19.78 24.99
C ALA A 22 -5.90 20.05 25.03
N PRO A 23 -5.06 19.13 24.51
CA PRO A 23 -3.61 19.30 24.51
C PRO A 23 -3.18 20.58 23.77
N GLN A 24 -2.50 21.50 24.45
CA GLN A 24 -2.08 22.79 23.94
C GLN A 24 -0.77 23.26 24.60
N ASN A 25 -0.05 24.12 23.90
CA ASN A 25 1.11 24.83 24.42
C ASN A 25 1.17 26.22 23.79
N ILE A 26 0.50 27.17 24.44
CA ILE A 26 0.36 28.54 23.95
C ILE A 26 1.72 29.25 23.88
N GLU A 27 2.61 28.96 24.83
CA GLU A 27 3.96 29.54 24.86
C GLU A 27 4.79 29.12 23.63
N ALA A 28 4.69 27.84 23.22
CA ALA A 28 5.33 27.37 22.00
C ALA A 28 4.77 28.03 20.75
N GLU A 29 3.46 28.25 20.68
CA GLU A 29 2.80 28.96 19.58
C GLU A 29 3.27 30.40 19.49
N GLN A 30 3.30 31.12 20.62
CA GLN A 30 3.77 32.51 20.69
C GLN A 30 5.25 32.60 20.32
N ALA A 31 6.08 31.67 20.77
CA ALA A 31 7.52 31.65 20.47
C ALA A 31 7.78 31.45 18.97
N VAL A 32 7.07 30.53 18.29
CA VAL A 32 7.20 30.34 16.83
C VAL A 32 6.73 31.55 16.05
N LEU A 33 5.58 32.10 16.39
CA LEU A 33 5.05 33.30 15.72
C LEU A 33 5.97 34.51 15.93
N GLY A 34 6.44 34.70 17.14
CA GLY A 34 7.41 35.74 17.47
C GLY A 34 8.69 35.62 16.65
N ALA A 35 9.25 34.39 16.55
CA ALA A 35 10.43 34.13 15.74
C ALA A 35 10.22 34.48 14.26
N ILE A 36 9.06 34.09 13.68
CA ILE A 36 8.72 34.42 12.28
C ILE A 36 8.56 35.92 12.06
N ILE A 37 7.91 36.64 12.98
CA ILE A 37 7.66 38.06 12.88
C ILE A 37 8.95 38.87 12.99
N VAL A 38 9.89 38.42 13.83
CA VAL A 38 11.22 39.11 14.01
C VAL A 38 12.18 38.76 12.86
N ASN A 39 12.18 37.51 12.42
CA ASN A 39 13.01 37.06 11.31
C ASN A 39 12.26 36.06 10.44
N ASN A 40 11.85 36.44 9.25
CA ASN A 40 11.06 35.63 8.34
C ASN A 40 11.80 34.34 7.88
N GLU A 41 13.10 34.19 8.06
CA GLU A 41 13.84 32.95 7.83
C GLU A 41 13.34 31.80 8.74
N ALA A 42 12.80 32.13 9.91
CA ALA A 42 12.19 31.14 10.80
C ALA A 42 10.99 30.43 10.16
N PHE A 43 10.27 31.09 9.26
CA PHE A 43 9.16 30.49 8.50
C PHE A 43 9.63 29.29 7.67
N TYR A 44 10.74 29.40 6.97
CA TYR A 44 11.26 28.31 6.13
C TYR A 44 11.78 27.11 6.94
N ARG A 45 11.94 27.26 8.26
CA ARG A 45 12.29 26.16 9.16
C ARG A 45 11.09 25.32 9.57
N VAL A 46 9.87 25.87 9.47
CA VAL A 46 8.65 25.25 9.95
C VAL A 46 7.62 25.02 8.84
N SER A 47 7.73 25.72 7.70
CA SER A 47 6.73 25.73 6.63
C SER A 47 6.50 24.37 5.95
N ASP A 48 7.42 23.42 6.12
CA ASP A 48 7.32 22.08 5.52
C ASP A 48 6.38 21.14 6.29
N PHE A 49 6.12 21.44 7.58
CA PHE A 49 5.33 20.57 8.45
C PHE A 49 4.31 21.31 9.32
N LEU A 50 4.45 22.63 9.52
CA LEU A 50 3.55 23.42 10.35
C LEU A 50 2.54 24.17 9.47
N GLU A 51 1.25 23.95 9.76
CA GLU A 51 0.12 24.54 9.05
C GLU A 51 -0.74 25.37 10.01
N PRO A 52 -1.55 26.34 9.52
CA PRO A 52 -2.38 27.18 10.37
C PRO A 52 -3.27 26.40 11.33
N GLN A 53 -3.89 25.30 10.86
CA GLN A 53 -4.79 24.47 11.68
C GLN A 53 -4.08 23.72 12.81
N HIS A 54 -2.76 23.68 12.84
CA HIS A 54 -1.99 23.05 13.91
C HIS A 54 -1.94 23.90 15.19
N PHE A 55 -2.19 25.20 15.09
CA PHE A 55 -2.27 26.07 16.24
C PHE A 55 -3.59 25.87 17.00
N PHE A 56 -3.54 25.96 18.32
CA PHE A 56 -4.70 25.82 19.16
C PHE A 56 -5.53 27.14 19.20
N GLU A 57 -4.84 28.26 19.38
CA GLU A 57 -5.46 29.57 19.44
C GLU A 57 -5.87 30.07 18.05
N PRO A 58 -7.16 30.42 17.83
CA PRO A 58 -7.62 30.88 16.52
C PRO A 58 -6.87 32.11 16.01
N ILE A 59 -6.45 32.99 16.91
CA ILE A 59 -5.69 34.18 16.55
C ILE A 59 -4.29 33.80 16.04
N HIS A 60 -3.67 32.77 16.62
CA HIS A 60 -2.37 32.28 16.16
C HIS A 60 -2.47 31.64 14.78
N GLN A 61 -3.59 30.92 14.50
CA GLN A 61 -3.88 30.38 13.17
C GLN A 61 -3.91 31.52 12.13
N GLN A 62 -4.66 32.59 12.42
CA GLN A 62 -4.78 33.74 11.52
C GLN A 62 -3.44 34.47 11.31
N ILE A 63 -2.69 34.70 12.39
CA ILE A 63 -1.37 35.38 12.31
C ILE A 63 -0.41 34.54 11.47
N TYR A 64 -0.35 33.22 11.68
CA TYR A 64 0.50 32.31 10.91
C TYR A 64 0.10 32.27 9.44
N GLU A 65 -1.18 32.20 9.12
CA GLU A 65 -1.70 32.20 7.76
C GLU A 65 -1.36 33.49 7.03
N LEU A 66 -1.59 34.67 7.66
CA LEU A 66 -1.24 35.97 7.11
C LEU A 66 0.28 36.13 6.88
N ALA A 67 1.08 35.71 7.87
CA ALA A 67 2.53 35.73 7.74
C ALA A 67 3.00 34.83 6.61
N SER A 68 2.45 33.62 6.50
CA SER A 68 2.75 32.67 5.44
C SER A 68 2.44 33.24 4.05
N ASN A 69 1.26 33.84 3.89
CA ASN A 69 0.82 34.43 2.63
C ASN A 69 1.71 35.62 2.22
N LEU A 70 2.09 36.48 3.16
CA LEU A 70 3.00 37.59 2.89
C LEU A 70 4.39 37.11 2.46
N ILE A 71 4.98 36.17 3.21
CA ILE A 71 6.32 35.63 2.93
C ILE A 71 6.35 34.90 1.58
N ARG A 72 5.36 34.06 1.29
CA ARG A 72 5.24 33.36 0.00
C ARG A 72 5.06 34.32 -1.18
N ALA A 73 4.43 35.48 -0.95
CA ALA A 73 4.32 36.55 -1.95
C ALA A 73 5.59 37.43 -2.06
N GLY A 74 6.71 37.06 -1.40
CA GLY A 74 7.96 37.80 -1.40
C GLY A 74 7.90 39.08 -0.58
N LYS A 75 6.92 39.25 0.31
CA LYS A 75 6.76 40.40 1.19
C LYS A 75 7.24 40.06 2.60
N THR A 76 7.59 41.05 3.37
CA THR A 76 8.06 40.87 4.75
C THR A 76 6.88 40.86 5.71
N ALA A 77 6.76 39.78 6.51
CA ALA A 77 5.80 39.67 7.63
C ALA A 77 6.43 40.31 8.88
N THR A 78 5.95 41.48 9.27
CA THR A 78 6.37 42.23 10.46
C THR A 78 5.17 42.66 11.26
N PRO A 79 5.29 43.05 12.54
CA PRO A 79 4.15 43.57 13.31
C PRO A 79 3.38 44.69 12.57
N VAL A 80 4.09 45.54 11.81
CA VAL A 80 3.49 46.66 11.07
C VAL A 80 2.69 46.17 9.87
N THR A 81 3.22 45.23 9.10
CA THR A 81 2.55 44.70 7.91
C THR A 81 1.37 43.82 8.26
N LEU A 82 1.49 42.93 9.28
CA LEU A 82 0.43 42.04 9.75
C LEU A 82 -0.75 42.81 10.35
N LYS A 83 -0.50 43.88 11.10
CA LYS A 83 -1.55 44.71 11.70
C LYS A 83 -2.58 45.17 10.67
N THR A 84 -2.16 45.46 9.42
CA THR A 84 -3.04 45.98 8.37
C THR A 84 -4.14 44.98 7.99
N PHE A 85 -3.92 43.68 8.22
CA PHE A 85 -4.83 42.58 7.83
C PHE A 85 -5.59 41.99 9.03
N LEU A 86 -5.31 42.43 10.27
CA LEU A 86 -6.04 41.98 11.45
C LEU A 86 -7.17 42.97 11.80
N PRO A 87 -8.31 42.52 12.34
CA PRO A 87 -9.39 43.37 12.77
C PRO A 87 -8.94 44.41 13.79
N THR A 88 -9.38 45.64 13.63
CA THR A 88 -9.01 46.79 14.53
C THR A 88 -9.64 46.73 15.90
N ASP A 89 -10.76 46.04 16.02
CA ASP A 89 -11.58 45.88 17.24
C ASP A 89 -11.27 44.58 18.02
N MET A 90 -10.21 43.89 17.60
CA MET A 90 -9.77 42.61 18.21
C MET A 90 -9.24 42.90 19.64
N ASP A 91 -9.79 42.18 20.62
CA ASP A 91 -9.29 42.14 22.01
C ASP A 91 -8.74 40.74 22.32
N ILE A 92 -7.45 40.69 22.63
CA ILE A 92 -6.72 39.47 22.98
C ILE A 92 -6.20 39.61 24.40
N GLY A 93 -7.03 39.21 25.36
CA GLY A 93 -6.68 39.32 26.80
C GLY A 93 -6.36 40.75 27.25
N GLY A 94 -7.12 41.75 26.78
CA GLY A 94 -6.94 43.15 27.10
C GLY A 94 -5.95 43.89 26.22
N LEU A 95 -5.36 43.21 25.19
CA LEU A 95 -4.42 43.79 24.23
C LEU A 95 -5.07 43.96 22.87
N ASN A 96 -4.88 45.10 22.22
CA ASN A 96 -5.22 45.24 20.80
C ASN A 96 -4.22 44.50 19.90
N ALA A 97 -4.59 44.27 18.62
CA ALA A 97 -3.77 43.54 17.67
C ALA A 97 -2.31 44.05 17.57
N SER A 98 -2.10 45.40 17.62
CA SER A 98 -0.76 45.97 17.59
C SER A 98 0.07 45.60 18.82
N GLN A 99 -0.54 45.71 19.98
CA GLN A 99 0.12 45.40 21.25
C GLN A 99 0.45 43.90 21.33
N TYR A 100 -0.48 43.06 20.87
CA TYR A 100 -0.25 41.62 20.84
C TYR A 100 0.89 41.20 19.89
N LEU A 101 0.92 41.73 18.66
CA LEU A 101 2.03 41.50 17.72
C LEU A 101 3.37 42.01 18.26
N ALA A 102 3.38 43.15 18.95
CA ALA A 102 4.59 43.65 19.61
C ALA A 102 5.04 42.75 20.75
N ARG A 103 4.11 42.21 21.53
CA ARG A 103 4.39 41.22 22.58
C ARG A 103 4.99 39.94 21.99
N LEU A 104 4.38 39.36 20.93
CA LEU A 104 4.94 38.20 20.25
C LEU A 104 6.37 38.44 19.76
N ALA A 105 6.65 39.62 19.19
CA ALA A 105 7.99 39.97 18.74
C ALA A 105 8.98 40.11 19.92
N ALA A 106 8.53 40.58 21.09
CA ALA A 106 9.37 40.71 22.28
C ALA A 106 9.69 39.37 22.95
N GLU A 107 8.77 38.41 22.87
CA GLU A 107 8.89 37.05 23.41
C GLU A 107 9.50 36.05 22.38
N ALA A 108 10.01 36.56 21.25
CA ALA A 108 10.54 35.76 20.16
C ALA A 108 11.68 34.84 20.60
N THR A 109 11.59 33.56 20.24
CA THR A 109 12.70 32.61 20.36
C THR A 109 13.73 32.79 19.22
N THR A 110 14.84 32.09 19.31
CA THR A 110 15.84 32.09 18.22
C THR A 110 15.29 31.30 17.01
N VAL A 111 15.73 31.68 15.80
CA VAL A 111 15.37 30.99 14.54
C VAL A 111 15.69 29.48 14.61
N ILE A 112 16.72 29.11 15.36
CA ILE A 112 17.17 27.71 15.51
C ILE A 112 16.12 26.89 16.26
N ASN A 113 15.53 27.42 17.31
CA ASN A 113 14.58 26.71 18.17
C ASN A 113 13.15 26.71 17.59
N ALA A 114 12.88 27.51 16.56
CA ALA A 114 11.55 27.57 15.93
C ALA A 114 11.07 26.19 15.42
N ALA A 115 11.97 25.36 14.91
CA ALA A 115 11.63 24.01 14.44
C ALA A 115 11.16 23.10 15.59
N ASP A 116 11.83 23.11 16.75
CA ASP A 116 11.48 22.26 17.90
C ASP A 116 10.11 22.64 18.49
N TYR A 117 9.84 23.94 18.59
CA TYR A 117 8.53 24.42 19.01
C TYR A 117 7.45 24.12 17.95
N GLY A 118 7.79 24.24 16.65
CA GLY A 118 6.90 23.86 15.56
C GLY A 118 6.50 22.39 15.63
N HIS A 119 7.45 21.49 15.87
CA HIS A 119 7.16 20.06 16.09
C HIS A 119 6.29 19.83 17.32
N THR A 120 6.52 20.54 18.42
CA THR A 120 5.67 20.47 19.62
C THR A 120 4.22 20.85 19.29
N ILE A 121 4.01 21.92 18.53
CA ILE A 121 2.67 22.37 18.11
C ILE A 121 2.00 21.29 17.23
N THR A 122 2.72 20.72 16.28
CA THR A 122 2.23 19.67 15.39
C THR A 122 1.85 18.41 16.17
N ASP A 123 2.68 17.97 17.11
CA ASP A 123 2.40 16.80 17.96
C ASP A 123 1.12 17.00 18.79
N LEU A 124 0.94 18.21 19.35
CA LEU A 124 -0.26 18.53 20.10
C LEU A 124 -1.50 18.61 19.19
N ALA A 125 -1.37 19.09 17.97
CA ALA A 125 -2.44 19.07 16.97
C ALA A 125 -2.87 17.64 16.60
N VAL A 126 -1.91 16.75 16.41
CA VAL A 126 -2.16 15.32 16.18
C VAL A 126 -2.93 14.70 17.34
N ARG A 127 -2.54 14.99 18.59
CA ARG A 127 -3.26 14.51 19.78
C ARG A 127 -4.70 15.04 19.83
N ARG A 128 -4.95 16.31 19.49
CA ARG A 128 -6.31 16.88 19.40
C ARG A 128 -7.15 16.17 18.32
N ASN A 129 -6.55 15.89 17.16
CA ASN A 129 -7.23 15.15 16.09
C ASN A 129 -7.58 13.71 16.51
N LEU A 130 -6.68 13.02 17.24
CA LEU A 130 -6.98 11.69 17.79
C LEU A 130 -8.14 11.73 18.82
N ILE A 131 -8.19 12.75 19.69
CA ILE A 131 -9.29 12.94 20.64
C ILE A 131 -10.59 13.14 19.87
N ARG A 132 -10.60 14.04 18.88
CA ARG A 132 -11.79 14.31 18.06
C ARG A 132 -12.32 13.08 17.34
N ILE A 133 -11.43 12.28 16.72
CA ILE A 133 -11.84 11.02 16.08
C ILE A 133 -12.42 10.04 17.10
N GLY A 134 -11.82 9.94 18.29
CA GLY A 134 -12.34 9.10 19.36
C GLY A 134 -13.74 9.53 19.82
N GLU A 135 -13.96 10.82 20.02
CA GLU A 135 -15.26 11.41 20.39
C GLU A 135 -16.29 11.18 19.27
N ASP A 136 -15.94 11.42 18.01
CA ASP A 136 -16.81 11.16 16.85
C ASP A 136 -17.21 9.68 16.78
N MET A 137 -16.26 8.77 17.00
CA MET A 137 -16.52 7.32 17.01
C MET A 137 -17.51 6.93 18.10
N VAL A 138 -17.34 7.48 19.29
CA VAL A 138 -18.24 7.23 20.44
C VAL A 138 -19.63 7.79 20.15
N ASN A 139 -19.74 9.03 19.67
CA ASN A 139 -21.01 9.68 19.39
C ASN A 139 -21.78 8.93 18.29
N VAL A 140 -21.14 8.58 17.18
CA VAL A 140 -21.76 7.82 16.09
C VAL A 140 -22.20 6.43 16.55
N ALA A 141 -21.44 5.78 17.44
CA ALA A 141 -21.80 4.47 17.98
C ALA A 141 -23.04 4.55 18.90
N PHE A 142 -23.20 5.64 19.68
CA PHE A 142 -24.39 5.87 20.51
C PHE A 142 -25.62 6.26 19.68
N ASP A 143 -25.45 7.10 18.65
CA ASP A 143 -26.54 7.54 17.79
C ASP A 143 -27.06 6.39 16.90
N ALA A 144 -26.25 5.39 16.62
CA ALA A 144 -26.55 4.19 15.84
C ALA A 144 -27.41 4.47 14.59
N PRO A 145 -26.95 5.32 13.65
CA PRO A 145 -27.76 5.70 12.49
C PRO A 145 -28.05 4.47 11.63
N VAL A 146 -29.31 4.37 11.14
CA VAL A 146 -29.79 3.20 10.37
C VAL A 146 -29.00 3.01 9.08
N ASP A 147 -28.54 4.10 8.47
CA ASP A 147 -27.84 4.11 7.19
C ASP A 147 -26.31 3.94 7.33
N PHE A 148 -25.80 3.72 8.54
CA PHE A 148 -24.38 3.61 8.82
C PHE A 148 -24.08 2.38 9.67
N ALA A 149 -23.84 1.24 9.01
CA ALA A 149 -23.60 -0.02 9.68
C ALA A 149 -22.30 0.00 10.53
N PRO A 150 -22.22 -0.79 11.63
CA PRO A 150 -21.01 -0.85 12.47
C PRO A 150 -19.72 -1.14 11.71
N ARG A 151 -19.80 -1.91 10.63
CA ARG A 151 -18.67 -2.19 9.75
C ARG A 151 -18.19 -0.93 9.02
N GLU A 152 -19.11 -0.12 8.53
CA GLU A 152 -18.81 1.14 7.85
C GLU A 152 -18.20 2.16 8.82
N GLN A 153 -18.67 2.17 10.08
CA GLN A 153 -18.10 2.99 11.13
C GLN A 153 -16.63 2.62 11.42
N ILE A 154 -16.31 1.31 11.45
CA ILE A 154 -14.93 0.84 11.62
C ILE A 154 -14.07 1.27 10.43
N GLU A 155 -14.55 1.09 9.20
CA GLU A 155 -13.83 1.48 7.98
C GLU A 155 -13.58 3.01 7.92
N ASP A 156 -14.55 3.83 8.34
CA ASP A 156 -14.40 5.29 8.43
C ASP A 156 -13.36 5.70 9.49
N ALA A 157 -13.40 5.06 10.65
CA ALA A 157 -12.43 5.31 11.72
C ALA A 157 -11.00 4.90 11.30
N GLU A 158 -10.84 3.74 10.67
CA GLU A 158 -9.54 3.29 10.12
C GLU A 158 -9.01 4.30 9.09
N ARG A 159 -9.87 4.81 8.19
CA ARG A 159 -9.51 5.81 7.19
C ARG A 159 -9.04 7.12 7.85
N LYS A 160 -9.81 7.67 8.81
CA LYS A 160 -9.47 8.91 9.51
C LYS A 160 -8.15 8.80 10.30
N LEU A 161 -7.94 7.67 10.99
CA LEU A 161 -6.69 7.40 11.71
C LEU A 161 -5.49 7.29 10.75
N TYR A 162 -5.73 6.70 9.59
CA TYR A 162 -4.71 6.59 8.55
C TYR A 162 -4.33 7.97 7.97
N GLU A 163 -5.30 8.82 7.67
CA GLU A 163 -5.07 10.19 7.18
C GLU A 163 -4.19 10.98 8.16
N ILE A 164 -4.44 10.86 9.48
CA ILE A 164 -3.57 11.48 10.49
C ILE A 164 -2.16 10.87 10.46
N ALA A 165 -2.04 9.55 10.34
CA ALA A 165 -0.74 8.88 10.31
C ALA A 165 0.08 9.24 9.07
N GLU A 166 -0.56 9.45 7.92
CA GLU A 166 0.08 9.97 6.72
C GLU A 166 0.50 11.43 6.88
N THR A 167 -0.42 12.27 7.36
CA THR A 167 -0.15 13.68 7.59
C THR A 167 0.94 13.88 8.66
N SER A 168 1.02 13.02 9.66
CA SER A 168 2.06 13.04 10.70
C SER A 168 3.42 12.50 10.26
N ARG A 169 3.51 11.82 9.11
CA ARG A 169 4.78 11.44 8.47
C ARG A 169 5.43 12.60 7.71
N PHE A 170 5.16 13.85 8.10
CA PHE A 170 5.84 15.04 7.60
C PHE A 170 7.34 15.01 7.93
N GLY A 171 8.06 14.28 7.16
CA GLY A 171 9.50 14.13 7.02
C GLY A 171 9.86 13.63 5.64
N SER A 172 8.84 13.40 4.76
CA SER A 172 9.03 12.94 3.37
C SER A 172 9.08 14.10 2.35
N GLY A 173 9.49 15.30 2.78
CA GLY A 173 9.90 16.36 1.89
C GLY A 173 11.14 15.98 1.08
N PHE A 174 11.83 16.95 0.48
CA PHE A 174 13.08 16.73 -0.23
C PHE A 174 14.11 16.02 0.66
N GLN A 175 14.42 14.77 0.36
CA GLN A 175 15.50 14.04 0.99
C GLN A 175 16.83 14.54 0.43
N ARG A 176 17.85 14.76 1.26
CA ARG A 176 19.18 15.10 0.78
C ARG A 176 19.71 13.97 -0.11
N PHE A 177 20.19 14.33 -1.31
CA PHE A 177 20.73 13.34 -2.25
C PHE A 177 21.84 12.48 -1.63
N ALA A 178 22.62 13.04 -0.72
CA ALA A 178 23.64 12.29 0.03
C ALA A 178 23.06 11.07 0.80
N GLN A 179 21.87 11.22 1.40
CA GLN A 179 21.21 10.09 2.09
C GLN A 179 20.75 9.02 1.10
N ALA A 180 20.15 9.44 -0.01
CA ALA A 180 19.75 8.53 -1.09
C ALA A 180 20.97 7.80 -1.68
N LEU A 181 22.09 8.51 -1.85
CA LEU A 181 23.35 7.94 -2.36
C LEU A 181 23.92 6.89 -1.39
N THR A 182 23.96 7.17 -0.09
CA THR A 182 24.39 6.20 0.92
C THR A 182 23.55 4.91 0.84
N THR A 183 22.22 5.05 0.79
CA THR A 183 21.31 3.91 0.64
C THR A 183 21.58 3.13 -0.65
N ALA A 184 21.80 3.82 -1.77
CA ALA A 184 22.09 3.19 -3.05
C ALA A 184 23.43 2.45 -3.04
N VAL A 185 24.47 3.02 -2.42
CA VAL A 185 25.79 2.36 -2.25
C VAL A 185 25.67 1.14 -1.34
N ASP A 186 24.91 1.22 -0.23
CA ASP A 186 24.66 0.08 0.64
C ASP A 186 23.90 -1.05 -0.10
N MET A 187 22.93 -0.70 -0.95
CA MET A 187 22.23 -1.67 -1.79
C MET A 187 23.20 -2.33 -2.78
N ALA A 188 24.06 -1.55 -3.44
CA ALA A 188 25.07 -2.07 -4.37
C ALA A 188 26.11 -2.95 -3.65
N ALA A 189 26.57 -2.57 -2.46
CA ALA A 189 27.49 -3.36 -1.65
C ALA A 189 26.88 -4.70 -1.23
N ARG A 190 25.61 -4.70 -0.81
CA ARG A 190 24.87 -5.94 -0.49
C ARG A 190 24.68 -6.82 -1.74
N ALA A 191 24.41 -6.22 -2.89
CA ALA A 191 24.30 -6.94 -4.15
C ALA A 191 25.66 -7.58 -4.54
N TYR A 192 26.76 -6.85 -4.40
CA TYR A 192 28.12 -7.33 -4.66
C TYR A 192 28.53 -8.48 -3.73
N GLN A 193 28.17 -8.40 -2.43
CA GLN A 193 28.48 -9.45 -1.45
C GLN A 193 27.63 -10.72 -1.60
N ARG A 194 26.56 -10.68 -2.39
CA ARG A 194 25.62 -11.81 -2.54
C ARG A 194 26.08 -12.93 -3.46
N ASP A 195 27.26 -12.83 -4.04
CA ASP A 195 27.90 -13.92 -4.80
C ASP A 195 26.95 -14.55 -5.86
N GLY A 196 26.37 -13.70 -6.74
CA GLY A 196 25.43 -14.12 -7.77
C GLY A 196 23.96 -14.30 -7.33
N LYS A 197 23.62 -14.02 -6.06
CA LYS A 197 22.21 -14.02 -5.60
C LYS A 197 21.46 -12.79 -6.11
N LEU A 198 20.16 -12.99 -6.39
CA LEU A 198 19.27 -11.95 -6.91
C LEU A 198 19.20 -10.71 -6.02
N SER A 199 19.03 -9.53 -6.63
CA SER A 199 18.81 -8.28 -5.91
C SER A 199 17.39 -8.17 -5.35
N GLY A 200 16.42 -8.72 -6.08
CA GLY A 200 15.00 -8.78 -5.74
C GLY A 200 14.57 -10.13 -5.19
N LEU A 201 13.27 -10.24 -4.92
CA LEU A 201 12.64 -11.47 -4.44
C LEU A 201 12.56 -12.50 -5.57
N ALA A 202 13.10 -13.69 -5.36
CA ALA A 202 13.14 -14.75 -6.36
C ALA A 202 11.74 -15.26 -6.72
N THR A 203 11.40 -15.33 -8.01
CA THR A 203 10.14 -15.91 -8.48
C THR A 203 10.16 -17.45 -8.47
N GLY A 204 11.36 -18.05 -8.37
CA GLY A 204 11.59 -19.48 -8.52
C GLY A 204 11.64 -19.96 -9.96
N LEU A 205 11.50 -19.06 -10.94
CA LEU A 205 11.63 -19.30 -12.37
C LEU A 205 12.99 -18.75 -12.83
N LYS A 206 13.98 -19.63 -12.97
CA LYS A 206 15.41 -19.27 -13.12
C LYS A 206 15.69 -18.26 -14.24
N ASP A 207 15.13 -18.50 -15.43
CA ASP A 207 15.37 -17.64 -16.58
C ASP A 207 14.68 -16.28 -16.43
N LEU A 208 13.53 -16.26 -15.77
CA LEU A 208 12.83 -15.03 -15.43
C LEU A 208 13.61 -14.23 -14.39
N ASP A 209 14.07 -14.90 -13.35
CA ASP A 209 14.89 -14.32 -12.29
C ASP A 209 16.22 -13.77 -12.83
N ALA A 210 16.89 -14.52 -13.70
CA ALA A 210 18.13 -14.08 -14.35
C ALA A 210 17.92 -12.81 -15.21
N LYS A 211 16.75 -12.68 -15.86
CA LYS A 211 16.44 -11.55 -16.71
C LYS A 211 15.97 -10.32 -15.93
N MET A 212 15.21 -10.52 -14.84
CA MET A 212 14.63 -9.44 -14.05
C MET A 212 15.48 -9.04 -12.83
N GLY A 213 16.39 -9.90 -12.37
CA GLY A 213 17.06 -9.73 -11.08
C GLY A 213 16.16 -10.04 -9.89
N GLY A 214 15.03 -10.75 -10.09
CA GLY A 214 13.95 -10.96 -9.13
C GLY A 214 12.95 -9.79 -9.08
N LEU A 215 11.92 -9.91 -8.24
CA LEU A 215 10.92 -8.85 -8.03
C LEU A 215 11.50 -7.78 -7.11
N GLN A 216 11.61 -6.55 -7.60
CA GLN A 216 12.20 -5.45 -6.84
C GLN A 216 11.16 -4.79 -5.92
N SER A 217 11.57 -4.43 -4.70
CA SER A 217 10.73 -3.67 -3.77
C SER A 217 10.25 -2.37 -4.41
N SER A 218 9.02 -1.98 -4.09
CA SER A 218 8.34 -0.78 -4.62
C SER A 218 7.99 -0.82 -6.12
N ASP A 219 8.22 -1.95 -6.81
CA ASP A 219 7.82 -2.09 -8.21
C ASP A 219 6.38 -2.56 -8.35
N LEU A 220 5.68 -2.00 -9.34
CA LEU A 220 4.43 -2.50 -9.85
C LEU A 220 4.71 -3.35 -11.09
N ILE A 221 4.49 -4.66 -10.97
CA ILE A 221 4.69 -5.66 -12.00
C ILE A 221 3.34 -6.09 -12.56
N ILE A 222 3.10 -5.87 -13.84
CA ILE A 222 1.88 -6.29 -14.52
C ILE A 222 2.14 -7.60 -15.26
N VAL A 223 1.29 -8.60 -15.00
CA VAL A 223 1.26 -9.85 -15.76
C VAL A 223 -0.02 -9.88 -16.58
N ALA A 224 0.09 -9.69 -17.88
CA ALA A 224 -1.06 -9.59 -18.74
C ALA A 224 -1.15 -10.74 -19.76
N GLY A 225 -2.37 -11.14 -20.09
CA GLY A 225 -2.61 -12.20 -21.07
C GLY A 225 -4.11 -12.39 -21.35
N ARG A 226 -4.41 -13.09 -22.42
CA ARG A 226 -5.78 -13.48 -22.73
C ARG A 226 -6.33 -14.51 -21.75
N PRO A 227 -7.66 -14.65 -21.60
CA PRO A 227 -8.25 -15.75 -20.83
C PRO A 227 -7.73 -17.11 -21.28
N GLY A 228 -7.49 -18.04 -20.35
CA GLY A 228 -6.97 -19.37 -20.65
C GLY A 228 -5.48 -19.48 -20.86
N MET A 229 -4.71 -18.37 -20.95
CA MET A 229 -3.25 -18.39 -21.11
C MET A 229 -2.50 -18.85 -19.86
N GLY A 230 -3.13 -18.79 -18.67
CA GLY A 230 -2.51 -19.22 -17.41
C GLY A 230 -2.01 -18.08 -16.52
N LYS A 231 -2.52 -16.85 -16.62
CA LYS A 231 -2.13 -15.71 -15.75
C LYS A 231 -2.20 -16.05 -14.27
N THR A 232 -3.37 -16.50 -13.81
CA THR A 232 -3.59 -16.93 -12.42
C THR A 232 -2.61 -18.03 -12.01
N ALA A 233 -2.34 -18.99 -12.91
CA ALA A 233 -1.37 -20.04 -12.66
C ALA A 233 0.03 -19.48 -12.44
N LEU A 234 0.49 -18.58 -13.32
CA LEU A 234 1.81 -17.95 -13.18
C LEU A 234 1.91 -17.15 -11.89
N GLY A 235 0.89 -16.31 -11.58
CA GLY A 235 0.84 -15.55 -10.34
C GLY A 235 0.84 -16.45 -9.10
N THR A 236 0.09 -17.57 -9.13
CA THR A 236 0.05 -18.56 -8.04
C THR A 236 1.39 -19.29 -7.89
N ASN A 237 2.05 -19.69 -9.00
CA ASN A 237 3.35 -20.34 -8.95
C ASN A 237 4.41 -19.43 -8.34
N ILE A 238 4.48 -18.16 -8.76
CA ILE A 238 5.40 -17.17 -8.21
C ILE A 238 5.13 -17.01 -6.71
N ALA A 239 3.87 -16.78 -6.34
CA ALA A 239 3.46 -16.58 -4.94
C ALA A 239 3.81 -17.80 -4.07
N TYR A 240 3.52 -19.00 -4.55
CA TYR A 240 3.85 -20.25 -3.87
C TYR A 240 5.36 -20.43 -3.69
N ASN A 241 6.16 -20.22 -4.75
CA ASN A 241 7.61 -20.35 -4.70
C ASN A 241 8.22 -19.40 -3.66
N ILE A 242 7.74 -18.17 -3.61
CA ILE A 242 8.15 -17.15 -2.64
C ILE A 242 7.83 -17.59 -1.21
N ALA A 243 6.60 -18.04 -0.96
CA ALA A 243 6.17 -18.49 0.36
C ALA A 243 6.94 -19.73 0.82
N LYS A 244 7.20 -20.68 -0.10
CA LYS A 244 7.97 -21.90 0.16
C LYS A 244 9.43 -21.62 0.51
N ALA A 245 10.03 -20.63 -0.14
CA ALA A 245 11.42 -20.26 0.11
C ALA A 245 11.60 -19.43 1.39
N HIS A 246 10.49 -19.04 2.06
CA HIS A 246 10.55 -18.16 3.21
C HIS A 246 11.39 -18.71 4.34
N ARG A 247 12.36 -17.90 4.77
CA ARG A 247 13.18 -18.11 5.97
C ARG A 247 13.25 -16.81 6.75
N GLY A 248 12.88 -16.90 8.03
CA GLY A 248 12.97 -15.78 8.96
C GLY A 248 14.11 -15.99 9.96
N GLU A 249 14.86 -14.94 10.24
CA GLU A 249 15.83 -14.90 11.32
C GLU A 249 15.41 -13.88 12.38
N THR A 250 15.50 -14.28 13.65
CA THR A 250 15.20 -13.38 14.76
C THR A 250 16.37 -12.42 14.99
N ARG A 251 16.11 -11.12 14.82
CA ARG A 251 17.09 -10.07 15.12
C ARG A 251 17.30 -9.90 16.62
N PRO A 252 18.40 -9.25 17.05
CA PRO A 252 18.64 -8.96 18.46
C PRO A 252 17.56 -8.15 19.16
N ASP A 253 16.75 -7.41 18.40
CA ASP A 253 15.60 -6.62 18.86
C ASP A 253 14.30 -7.45 19.01
N GLY A 254 14.37 -8.78 18.77
CA GLY A 254 13.23 -9.70 18.81
C GLY A 254 12.34 -9.71 17.57
N HIS A 255 12.60 -8.86 16.58
CA HIS A 255 11.87 -8.87 15.31
C HIS A 255 12.37 -9.97 14.37
N ILE A 256 11.45 -10.66 13.70
CA ILE A 256 11.77 -11.65 12.66
C ILE A 256 11.98 -10.90 11.35
N ALA A 257 13.18 -11.00 10.77
CA ALA A 257 13.49 -10.47 9.46
C ALA A 257 13.49 -11.59 8.43
N THR A 258 12.82 -11.38 7.30
CA THR A 258 12.88 -12.27 6.14
C THR A 258 14.29 -12.23 5.54
N VAL A 259 14.93 -13.40 5.41
CA VAL A 259 16.28 -13.57 4.83
C VAL A 259 16.20 -14.14 3.42
N ASP A 260 15.24 -15.02 3.17
CA ASP A 260 14.99 -15.65 1.88
C ASP A 260 13.50 -15.88 1.67
N GLY A 261 13.04 -15.90 0.40
CA GLY A 261 11.62 -15.97 0.10
C GLY A 261 10.84 -14.81 0.70
N GLY A 262 9.57 -15.04 1.10
CA GLY A 262 8.78 -13.94 1.66
C GLY A 262 7.39 -14.31 2.12
N ILE A 263 6.78 -13.39 2.86
CA ILE A 263 5.40 -13.44 3.29
C ILE A 263 4.53 -12.91 2.15
N VAL A 264 3.56 -13.74 1.71
CA VAL A 264 2.73 -13.48 0.55
C VAL A 264 1.34 -13.03 0.98
N GLY A 265 0.88 -11.90 0.44
CA GLY A 265 -0.53 -11.52 0.41
C GLY A 265 -1.11 -11.75 -0.99
N PHE A 266 -2.21 -12.47 -1.10
CA PHE A 266 -2.87 -12.78 -2.37
C PHE A 266 -4.32 -12.33 -2.35
N PHE A 267 -4.66 -11.33 -3.15
CA PHE A 267 -6.04 -10.95 -3.40
C PHE A 267 -6.60 -11.77 -4.56
N SER A 268 -7.45 -12.74 -4.24
CA SER A 268 -8.11 -13.63 -5.20
C SER A 268 -9.52 -13.11 -5.49
N LEU A 269 -9.63 -12.14 -6.40
CA LEU A 269 -10.90 -11.47 -6.68
C LEU A 269 -11.80 -12.25 -7.63
N GLU A 270 -11.25 -13.23 -8.35
CA GLU A 270 -11.97 -14.09 -9.31
C GLU A 270 -12.29 -15.47 -8.72
N MET A 271 -11.39 -16.03 -7.93
CA MET A 271 -11.47 -17.40 -7.44
C MET A 271 -11.63 -17.42 -5.91
N SER A 272 -12.35 -18.44 -5.38
CA SER A 272 -12.39 -18.65 -3.93
C SER A 272 -11.04 -19.17 -3.40
N ALA A 273 -10.83 -19.01 -2.09
CA ALA A 273 -9.61 -19.47 -1.42
C ALA A 273 -9.43 -21.00 -1.56
N GLU A 274 -10.54 -21.78 -1.53
CA GLU A 274 -10.50 -23.23 -1.71
C GLU A 274 -10.10 -23.61 -3.13
N GLN A 275 -10.53 -22.85 -4.14
CA GLN A 275 -10.16 -23.10 -5.53
C GLN A 275 -8.67 -22.82 -5.74
N LEU A 276 -8.15 -21.74 -5.13
CA LEU A 276 -6.73 -21.41 -5.15
C LEU A 276 -5.90 -22.51 -4.43
N ALA A 277 -6.33 -22.93 -3.24
CA ALA A 277 -5.70 -24.01 -2.48
C ALA A 277 -5.69 -25.34 -3.27
N THR A 278 -6.82 -25.70 -3.90
CA THR A 278 -6.90 -26.90 -4.75
C THR A 278 -5.92 -26.85 -5.92
N ARG A 279 -5.70 -25.66 -6.50
CA ARG A 279 -4.72 -25.47 -7.57
C ARG A 279 -3.29 -25.69 -7.05
N ILE A 280 -2.94 -25.14 -5.90
CA ILE A 280 -1.61 -25.32 -5.29
C ILE A 280 -1.39 -26.82 -4.93
N ILE A 281 -2.41 -27.50 -4.40
CA ILE A 281 -2.34 -28.94 -4.12
C ILE A 281 -2.10 -29.71 -5.41
N ALA A 282 -2.86 -29.44 -6.48
CA ALA A 282 -2.69 -30.11 -7.77
C ALA A 282 -1.29 -29.88 -8.35
N GLU A 283 -0.76 -28.69 -8.24
CA GLU A 283 0.60 -28.35 -8.64
C GLU A 283 1.65 -29.16 -7.88
N ARG A 284 1.44 -29.38 -6.58
CA ARG A 284 2.40 -30.06 -5.70
C ARG A 284 2.34 -31.57 -5.80
N THR A 285 1.14 -32.12 -5.90
CA THR A 285 0.93 -33.57 -5.95
C THR A 285 1.05 -34.17 -7.36
N GLY A 286 0.94 -33.32 -8.40
CA GLY A 286 0.82 -33.79 -9.79
C GLY A 286 -0.56 -34.33 -10.14
N ILE A 287 -1.49 -34.32 -9.19
CA ILE A 287 -2.87 -34.81 -9.39
C ILE A 287 -3.69 -33.70 -10.03
N PRO A 288 -4.36 -33.93 -11.17
CA PRO A 288 -5.16 -32.89 -11.80
C PRO A 288 -6.23 -32.30 -10.88
N SER A 289 -6.34 -30.97 -10.81
CA SER A 289 -7.36 -30.29 -9.99
C SER A 289 -8.80 -30.73 -10.31
N SER A 290 -9.05 -31.14 -11.58
CA SER A 290 -10.33 -31.70 -11.99
C SER A 290 -10.64 -33.06 -11.33
N HIS A 291 -9.64 -33.90 -11.09
CA HIS A 291 -9.80 -35.17 -10.39
C HIS A 291 -10.07 -34.94 -8.90
N ILE A 292 -9.32 -34.05 -8.26
CA ILE A 292 -9.54 -33.68 -6.86
C ILE A 292 -10.98 -33.19 -6.67
N ARG A 293 -11.47 -32.30 -7.54
CA ARG A 293 -12.79 -31.70 -7.43
C ARG A 293 -13.93 -32.65 -7.74
N ARG A 294 -13.72 -33.64 -8.62
CA ARG A 294 -14.74 -34.60 -9.02
C ARG A 294 -14.74 -35.90 -8.18
N GLY A 295 -13.79 -36.03 -7.26
CA GLY A 295 -13.63 -37.27 -6.48
C GLY A 295 -13.01 -38.41 -7.27
N GLY A 296 -12.42 -38.17 -8.45
CA GLY A 296 -11.71 -39.15 -9.26
C GLY A 296 -10.27 -39.41 -8.82
N ILE A 297 -10.05 -39.49 -7.50
CA ILE A 297 -8.75 -39.73 -6.87
C ILE A 297 -8.72 -41.08 -6.20
N THR A 298 -7.56 -41.73 -6.15
CA THR A 298 -7.34 -42.97 -5.44
C THR A 298 -7.07 -42.72 -3.95
N GLU A 299 -7.08 -43.79 -3.12
CA GLU A 299 -6.69 -43.67 -1.70
C GLU A 299 -5.23 -43.18 -1.56
N ALA A 300 -4.35 -43.68 -2.41
CA ALA A 300 -2.93 -43.19 -2.45
C ALA A 300 -2.81 -41.72 -2.82
N ASP A 301 -3.64 -41.25 -3.77
CA ASP A 301 -3.70 -39.80 -4.10
C ASP A 301 -4.19 -38.97 -2.90
N PHE A 302 -5.20 -39.51 -2.16
CA PHE A 302 -5.73 -38.81 -0.99
C PHE A 302 -4.68 -38.71 0.14
N GLU A 303 -3.92 -39.77 0.42
CA GLU A 303 -2.82 -39.69 1.40
C GLU A 303 -1.73 -38.70 0.94
N THR A 304 -1.39 -38.68 -0.35
CA THR A 304 -0.43 -37.67 -0.91
C THR A 304 -0.95 -36.24 -0.75
N ILE A 305 -2.24 -36.01 -0.98
CA ILE A 305 -2.88 -34.70 -0.78
C ILE A 305 -2.79 -34.28 0.69
N LYS A 306 -3.05 -35.20 1.60
CA LYS A 306 -3.02 -34.97 3.04
C LYS A 306 -1.61 -34.58 3.50
N ASP A 307 -0.57 -35.32 3.07
CA ASP A 307 0.81 -35.04 3.41
C ASP A 307 1.25 -33.67 2.90
N VAL A 308 0.96 -33.36 1.64
CA VAL A 308 1.25 -32.04 1.04
C VAL A 308 0.47 -30.92 1.76
N SER A 309 -0.76 -31.18 2.19
CA SER A 309 -1.56 -30.19 2.93
C SER A 309 -0.92 -29.79 4.27
N ILE A 310 -0.27 -30.72 4.96
CA ILE A 310 0.48 -30.43 6.19
C ILE A 310 1.64 -29.47 5.91
N GLU A 311 2.39 -29.71 4.81
CA GLU A 311 3.47 -28.80 4.41
C GLU A 311 2.95 -27.40 4.03
N LEU A 312 1.80 -27.33 3.37
CA LEU A 312 1.22 -26.06 2.93
C LEU A 312 0.68 -25.21 4.08
N GLN A 313 0.22 -25.81 5.17
CA GLN A 313 -0.36 -25.08 6.32
C GLN A 313 0.63 -24.16 7.02
N ILE A 314 1.91 -24.45 6.95
CA ILE A 314 2.96 -23.64 7.62
C ILE A 314 3.48 -22.50 6.76
N LEU A 315 3.09 -22.42 5.48
CA LEU A 315 3.56 -21.38 4.58
C LEU A 315 2.97 -20.02 4.95
N PRO A 316 3.76 -18.94 4.92
CA PRO A 316 3.28 -17.58 5.15
C PRO A 316 2.55 -17.05 3.89
N PHE A 317 1.43 -17.68 3.55
CA PHE A 317 0.61 -17.37 2.39
C PHE A 317 -0.82 -16.99 2.85
N TYR A 318 -1.17 -15.72 2.68
CA TYR A 318 -2.45 -15.16 3.15
C TYR A 318 -3.33 -14.81 1.96
N VAL A 319 -4.58 -15.30 1.95
CA VAL A 319 -5.55 -15.09 0.87
C VAL A 319 -6.69 -14.19 1.34
N ASP A 320 -7.05 -13.23 0.53
CA ASP A 320 -8.29 -12.44 0.66
C ASP A 320 -9.12 -12.63 -0.63
N GLU A 321 -10.32 -13.19 -0.49
CA GLU A 321 -11.22 -13.49 -1.61
C GLU A 321 -12.42 -12.54 -1.72
N THR A 322 -12.33 -11.40 -1.02
CA THR A 322 -13.42 -10.42 -1.02
C THR A 322 -13.56 -9.77 -2.39
N GLY A 323 -14.67 -10.03 -3.08
CA GLY A 323 -14.99 -9.39 -4.36
C GLY A 323 -15.43 -7.94 -4.21
N GLY A 324 -15.25 -7.15 -5.29
CA GLY A 324 -15.75 -5.77 -5.36
C GLY A 324 -15.01 -4.77 -4.47
N LEU A 325 -13.76 -5.06 -4.11
CA LEU A 325 -12.92 -4.15 -3.31
C LEU A 325 -12.60 -2.88 -4.09
N SER A 326 -12.66 -1.73 -3.41
CA SER A 326 -12.02 -0.52 -3.90
C SER A 326 -10.52 -0.56 -3.67
N ILE A 327 -9.76 0.24 -4.44
CA ILE A 327 -8.31 0.37 -4.25
C ILE A 327 -7.98 0.84 -2.82
N ALA A 328 -8.79 1.69 -2.21
CA ALA A 328 -8.62 2.14 -0.83
C ALA A 328 -8.78 1.00 0.19
N GLN A 329 -9.81 0.15 0.01
CA GLN A 329 -10.04 -1.01 0.87
C GLN A 329 -8.93 -2.06 0.73
N LEU A 330 -8.49 -2.34 -0.50
CA LEU A 330 -7.35 -3.23 -0.76
C LEU A 330 -6.10 -2.71 -0.05
N ALA A 331 -5.80 -1.43 -0.19
CA ALA A 331 -4.65 -0.80 0.45
C ALA A 331 -4.71 -0.90 1.98
N ALA A 332 -5.87 -0.63 2.59
CA ALA A 332 -6.06 -0.76 4.04
C ALA A 332 -5.79 -2.19 4.53
N ARG A 333 -6.27 -3.22 3.80
CA ARG A 333 -6.05 -4.63 4.13
C ARG A 333 -4.59 -5.04 3.98
N ALA A 334 -3.93 -4.60 2.90
CA ALA A 334 -2.51 -4.86 2.68
C ALA A 334 -1.63 -4.24 3.79
N ARG A 335 -1.92 -3.00 4.22
CA ARG A 335 -1.28 -2.35 5.36
C ARG A 335 -1.47 -3.13 6.66
N ARG A 336 -2.70 -3.59 6.90
CA ARG A 336 -3.04 -4.40 8.07
C ARG A 336 -2.26 -5.70 8.09
N LEU A 337 -2.20 -6.43 6.96
CA LEU A 337 -1.42 -7.65 6.82
C LEU A 337 0.07 -7.39 7.12
N LYS A 338 0.65 -6.36 6.50
CA LYS A 338 2.05 -5.99 6.72
C LYS A 338 2.36 -5.67 8.18
N ARG A 339 1.46 -4.97 8.87
CA ARG A 339 1.64 -4.61 10.28
C ARG A 339 1.50 -5.79 11.23
N GLN A 340 0.58 -6.73 10.93
CA GLN A 340 0.25 -7.84 11.83
C GLN A 340 1.13 -9.08 11.62
N ARG A 341 1.49 -9.36 10.38
CA ARG A 341 2.17 -10.61 9.99
C ARG A 341 3.46 -10.38 9.22
N GLY A 342 3.67 -9.19 8.69
CA GLY A 342 4.66 -8.92 7.68
C GLY A 342 4.08 -9.07 6.28
N LEU A 343 4.77 -8.53 5.28
CA LEU A 343 4.41 -8.64 3.86
C LEU A 343 5.64 -8.34 3.03
N ASP A 344 6.02 -9.29 2.15
CA ASP A 344 7.16 -9.18 1.27
C ASP A 344 6.77 -9.11 -0.21
N VAL A 345 5.58 -9.61 -0.56
CA VAL A 345 5.00 -9.49 -1.90
C VAL A 345 3.47 -9.47 -1.83
N LEU A 346 2.84 -8.68 -2.69
CA LEU A 346 1.40 -8.65 -2.88
C LEU A 346 1.04 -9.12 -4.29
N VAL A 347 0.12 -10.08 -4.41
CA VAL A 347 -0.40 -10.56 -5.70
C VAL A 347 -1.89 -10.23 -5.80
N ILE A 348 -2.35 -9.76 -6.97
CA ILE A 348 -3.73 -9.35 -7.20
C ILE A 348 -4.24 -10.01 -8.47
N ASP A 349 -5.28 -10.85 -8.36
CA ASP A 349 -5.92 -11.58 -9.45
C ASP A 349 -7.39 -11.21 -9.57
N TYR A 350 -7.79 -10.33 -10.51
CA TYR A 350 -7.06 -9.43 -11.39
C TYR A 350 -7.58 -7.99 -11.27
N ILE A 351 -6.81 -6.99 -11.72
CA ILE A 351 -7.08 -5.56 -11.45
C ILE A 351 -8.43 -5.05 -11.98
N GLN A 352 -8.97 -5.63 -13.04
CA GLN A 352 -10.25 -5.20 -13.61
C GLN A 352 -11.47 -5.58 -12.73
N LEU A 353 -11.29 -6.36 -11.66
CA LEU A 353 -12.33 -6.65 -10.67
C LEU A 353 -12.33 -5.68 -9.49
N LEU A 354 -11.31 -4.82 -9.41
CA LEU A 354 -11.30 -3.71 -8.46
C LEU A 354 -12.22 -2.59 -8.94
N SER A 355 -12.73 -1.82 -7.99
CA SER A 355 -13.50 -0.60 -8.23
C SER A 355 -12.70 0.65 -7.87
N GLY A 356 -12.94 1.75 -8.59
CA GLY A 356 -12.44 3.06 -8.22
C GLY A 356 -13.12 3.60 -6.95
N SER A 357 -12.59 4.71 -6.39
CA SER A 357 -13.09 5.31 -5.15
C SER A 357 -14.44 6.01 -5.29
N ALA A 358 -14.85 6.41 -6.49
CA ALA A 358 -16.09 7.15 -6.72
C ALA A 358 -17.11 6.31 -7.49
N ARG A 359 -18.28 6.05 -6.88
CA ARG A 359 -19.50 5.58 -7.55
C ARG A 359 -20.10 6.68 -8.45
N LYS A 360 -19.35 7.26 -9.37
CA LYS A 360 -19.90 8.18 -10.37
C LYS A 360 -20.21 7.40 -11.62
N SER A 361 -21.48 7.26 -11.92
CA SER A 361 -22.07 6.53 -13.04
C SER A 361 -21.65 6.97 -14.44
N ASN A 362 -20.72 7.90 -14.60
CA ASN A 362 -20.28 8.48 -15.87
C ASN A 362 -18.76 8.52 -16.10
N GLU A 363 -17.95 7.92 -15.21
CA GLU A 363 -16.50 7.84 -15.48
C GLU A 363 -16.20 6.72 -16.47
N SER A 364 -15.32 7.01 -17.45
CA SER A 364 -14.92 6.00 -18.41
C SER A 364 -14.12 4.90 -17.71
N ARG A 365 -14.26 3.65 -18.13
CA ARG A 365 -13.49 2.49 -17.60
C ARG A 365 -11.98 2.74 -17.59
N VAL A 366 -11.49 3.54 -18.53
CA VAL A 366 -10.09 3.96 -18.62
C VAL A 366 -9.65 4.77 -17.39
N GLN A 367 -10.51 5.71 -16.93
CA GLN A 367 -10.20 6.53 -15.75
C GLN A 367 -10.16 5.66 -14.47
N GLU A 368 -11.10 4.73 -14.34
CA GLU A 368 -11.15 3.81 -13.21
C GLU A 368 -9.88 2.94 -13.12
N VAL A 369 -9.45 2.38 -14.24
CA VAL A 369 -8.22 1.58 -14.27
C VAL A 369 -6.99 2.45 -14.01
N THR A 370 -6.99 3.71 -14.47
CA THR A 370 -5.92 4.67 -14.17
C THR A 370 -5.81 4.93 -12.68
N GLU A 371 -6.93 5.19 -12.01
CA GLU A 371 -6.96 5.38 -10.55
C GLU A 371 -6.42 4.15 -9.82
N ILE A 372 -6.84 2.95 -10.22
CA ILE A 372 -6.39 1.69 -9.63
C ILE A 372 -4.88 1.53 -9.80
N THR A 373 -4.32 1.71 -11.00
CA THR A 373 -2.88 1.48 -11.25
C THR A 373 -2.01 2.50 -10.55
N THR A 374 -2.41 3.77 -10.56
CA THR A 374 -1.73 4.83 -9.80
C THR A 374 -1.76 4.53 -8.29
N GLY A 375 -2.93 4.09 -7.77
CA GLY A 375 -3.07 3.67 -6.38
C GLY A 375 -2.22 2.46 -6.02
N LEU A 376 -2.14 1.45 -6.89
CA LEU A 376 -1.27 0.28 -6.69
C LEU A 376 0.21 0.66 -6.70
N LYS A 377 0.63 1.56 -7.60
CA LYS A 377 2.03 2.03 -7.62
C LYS A 377 2.37 2.85 -6.37
N ALA A 378 1.47 3.69 -5.89
CA ALA A 378 1.63 4.40 -4.64
C ALA A 378 1.74 3.42 -3.45
N LEU A 379 0.88 2.40 -3.41
CA LEU A 379 0.90 1.35 -2.37
C LEU A 379 2.19 0.53 -2.38
N ALA A 380 2.71 0.15 -3.56
CA ALA A 380 3.98 -0.56 -3.70
C ALA A 380 5.15 0.24 -3.08
N LYS A 381 5.19 1.56 -3.35
CA LYS A 381 6.19 2.47 -2.77
C LYS A 381 6.01 2.61 -1.27
N GLU A 382 4.78 2.84 -0.81
CA GLU A 382 4.45 3.03 0.60
C GLU A 382 4.83 1.80 1.44
N LEU A 383 4.39 0.63 0.99
CA LEU A 383 4.68 -0.63 1.67
C LEU A 383 6.12 -1.11 1.44
N ASN A 384 6.85 -0.53 0.47
CA ASN A 384 8.17 -0.99 0.03
C ASN A 384 8.18 -2.50 -0.26
N VAL A 385 7.18 -2.96 -1.06
CA VAL A 385 7.06 -4.36 -1.51
C VAL A 385 6.73 -4.39 -3.00
N PRO A 386 7.16 -5.41 -3.76
CA PRO A 386 6.67 -5.65 -5.11
C PRO A 386 5.18 -5.97 -5.10
N ILE A 387 4.44 -5.41 -6.04
CA ILE A 387 3.05 -5.76 -6.31
C ILE A 387 2.98 -6.42 -7.68
N VAL A 388 2.56 -7.68 -7.72
CA VAL A 388 2.28 -8.43 -8.95
C VAL A 388 0.79 -8.37 -9.22
N ALA A 389 0.40 -7.60 -10.23
CA ALA A 389 -1.00 -7.40 -10.58
C ALA A 389 -1.31 -8.06 -11.93
N LEU A 390 -2.28 -8.98 -11.91
CA LEU A 390 -2.72 -9.67 -13.11
C LEU A 390 -3.68 -8.78 -13.89
N SER A 391 -3.59 -8.80 -15.22
CA SER A 391 -4.42 -7.99 -16.11
C SER A 391 -4.90 -8.79 -17.32
N GLN A 392 -6.10 -8.52 -17.77
CA GLN A 392 -6.63 -9.11 -18.99
C GLN A 392 -6.31 -8.22 -20.20
N LEU A 393 -5.88 -8.85 -21.30
CA LEU A 393 -5.63 -8.15 -22.58
C LEU A 393 -6.91 -8.00 -23.39
N SER A 394 -6.93 -6.97 -24.25
CA SER A 394 -7.98 -6.73 -25.24
C SER A 394 -8.17 -7.93 -26.19
N ARG A 395 -9.41 -8.14 -26.66
CA ARG A 395 -9.73 -9.18 -27.64
C ARG A 395 -9.10 -8.92 -29.03
N GLN A 396 -8.64 -7.71 -29.28
CA GLN A 396 -8.01 -7.32 -30.55
C GLN A 396 -6.78 -8.16 -30.92
N VAL A 397 -6.07 -8.72 -29.92
CA VAL A 397 -4.95 -9.66 -30.13
C VAL A 397 -5.36 -10.85 -31.00
N GLU A 398 -6.58 -11.37 -30.84
CA GLU A 398 -7.07 -12.56 -31.52
C GLU A 398 -7.39 -12.32 -33.01
N ASN A 399 -7.52 -11.06 -33.42
CA ASN A 399 -7.84 -10.65 -34.79
C ASN A 399 -6.60 -10.44 -35.66
N ARG A 400 -5.38 -10.60 -35.09
CA ARG A 400 -4.12 -10.46 -35.83
C ARG A 400 -3.62 -11.82 -36.31
N ASP A 401 -2.85 -11.81 -37.38
CA ASP A 401 -2.17 -13.01 -37.88
C ASP A 401 -1.12 -13.50 -36.83
N ASP A 402 -0.29 -12.58 -36.34
CA ASP A 402 0.57 -12.83 -35.18
C ASP A 402 -0.18 -12.51 -33.89
N LYS A 403 -0.52 -13.55 -33.14
CA LYS A 403 -1.26 -13.48 -31.87
C LYS A 403 -0.37 -13.23 -30.66
N ARG A 404 0.93 -12.96 -30.85
CA ARG A 404 1.80 -12.51 -29.77
C ARG A 404 1.36 -11.14 -29.24
N PRO A 405 1.12 -11.03 -27.94
CA PRO A 405 0.63 -9.80 -27.35
C PRO A 405 1.71 -8.70 -27.36
N GLN A 406 1.25 -7.46 -27.45
CA GLN A 406 2.06 -6.24 -27.44
C GLN A 406 1.57 -5.28 -26.36
N LEU A 407 2.36 -4.28 -25.97
CA LEU A 407 1.96 -3.24 -24.99
C LEU A 407 0.66 -2.53 -25.40
N SER A 408 0.47 -2.32 -26.71
CA SER A 408 -0.77 -1.70 -27.22
C SER A 408 -2.04 -2.50 -26.93
N ASP A 409 -1.93 -3.79 -26.59
CA ASP A 409 -3.07 -4.65 -26.26
C ASP A 409 -3.59 -4.43 -24.83
N LEU A 410 -2.85 -3.66 -24.01
CA LEU A 410 -3.29 -3.11 -22.73
C LEU A 410 -4.19 -1.86 -22.89
N ARG A 411 -4.66 -1.55 -24.10
CA ARG A 411 -5.21 -0.27 -24.56
C ARG A 411 -6.49 0.22 -23.89
N GLU A 412 -7.25 -0.61 -23.20
CA GLU A 412 -8.34 -0.11 -22.33
C GLU A 412 -7.80 0.59 -21.06
N SER A 413 -6.47 0.70 -20.97
CA SER A 413 -5.76 1.14 -19.77
C SER A 413 -4.39 1.70 -20.15
N GLY A 414 -4.33 2.74 -20.97
CA GLY A 414 -3.05 3.38 -21.35
C GLY A 414 -2.17 3.80 -20.16
N SER A 415 -2.78 3.96 -19.01
CA SER A 415 -2.11 4.22 -17.74
C SER A 415 -1.37 2.99 -17.17
N ILE A 416 -1.86 1.75 -17.41
CA ILE A 416 -1.15 0.54 -16.93
C ILE A 416 0.29 0.54 -17.46
N GLU A 417 0.44 0.84 -18.76
CA GLU A 417 1.77 0.90 -19.37
C GLU A 417 2.64 2.01 -18.75
N GLN A 418 2.05 3.15 -18.40
CA GLN A 418 2.81 4.28 -17.84
C GLN A 418 3.24 4.02 -16.39
N ASP A 419 2.33 3.54 -15.55
CA ASP A 419 2.51 3.37 -14.12
C ASP A 419 3.37 2.15 -13.76
N ALA A 420 3.26 1.06 -14.55
CA ALA A 420 4.01 -0.17 -14.31
C ALA A 420 5.52 0.02 -14.49
N ASP A 421 6.31 -0.58 -13.61
CA ASP A 421 7.77 -0.67 -13.75
C ASP A 421 8.17 -1.82 -14.66
N VAL A 422 7.42 -2.94 -14.59
CA VAL A 422 7.59 -4.12 -15.41
C VAL A 422 6.25 -4.54 -16.01
N VAL A 423 6.23 -4.88 -17.30
CA VAL A 423 5.08 -5.47 -17.97
C VAL A 423 5.52 -6.79 -18.60
N MET A 424 4.90 -7.87 -18.14
CA MET A 424 5.06 -9.22 -18.67
C MET A 424 3.78 -9.61 -19.42
N LEU A 425 3.93 -10.00 -20.68
CA LEU A 425 2.85 -10.48 -21.53
C LEU A 425 2.99 -11.99 -21.71
N LEU A 426 1.93 -12.72 -21.37
CA LEU A 426 1.89 -14.16 -21.43
C LEU A 426 1.31 -14.63 -22.77
N HIS A 427 2.04 -15.47 -23.48
CA HIS A 427 1.65 -16.07 -24.76
C HIS A 427 1.90 -17.57 -24.75
N ARG A 428 0.94 -18.31 -25.32
CA ARG A 428 1.05 -19.75 -25.56
C ARG A 428 0.50 -20.05 -26.94
N GLU A 429 1.37 -20.46 -27.85
CA GLU A 429 1.02 -20.83 -29.20
C GLU A 429 0.07 -22.03 -29.24
N ASP A 430 0.34 -23.05 -28.40
CA ASP A 430 -0.50 -24.24 -28.25
C ASP A 430 -1.99 -23.92 -28.05
N TYR A 431 -2.28 -22.85 -27.26
CA TYR A 431 -3.66 -22.46 -26.97
C TYR A 431 -4.46 -22.12 -28.23
N TYR A 432 -3.82 -21.50 -29.20
CA TYR A 432 -4.46 -21.08 -30.45
C TYR A 432 -4.53 -22.21 -31.50
N ARG A 433 -3.58 -23.14 -31.44
CA ARG A 433 -3.41 -24.17 -32.45
C ARG A 433 -3.96 -25.56 -32.06
N MET A 434 -4.48 -25.72 -30.81
CA MET A 434 -5.04 -26.97 -30.31
C MET A 434 -6.16 -27.57 -31.16
N SER A 435 -6.87 -26.76 -31.95
CA SER A 435 -7.94 -27.21 -32.86
C SER A 435 -7.44 -27.67 -34.23
N GLU A 436 -6.16 -27.51 -34.54
CA GLU A 436 -5.57 -27.94 -35.80
C GLU A 436 -5.30 -29.47 -35.76
N PRO A 437 -5.75 -30.24 -36.79
CA PRO A 437 -5.74 -31.71 -36.71
C PRO A 437 -4.34 -32.35 -36.52
N ASP A 438 -3.30 -31.73 -37.04
CA ASP A 438 -1.91 -32.27 -37.07
C ASP A 438 -1.00 -31.53 -36.07
N PHE A 439 -1.51 -30.65 -35.25
CA PHE A 439 -0.72 -29.87 -34.31
C PHE A 439 -0.33 -30.72 -33.09
N GLN A 440 0.98 -30.80 -32.83
CA GLN A 440 1.50 -31.41 -31.60
C GLN A 440 1.93 -30.30 -30.62
N PRO A 441 1.31 -30.21 -29.41
CA PRO A 441 1.67 -29.19 -28.44
C PRO A 441 3.09 -29.40 -27.94
N ASP A 442 3.87 -28.34 -27.90
CA ASP A 442 5.24 -28.32 -27.34
C ASP A 442 5.23 -27.88 -25.85
N ASN A 443 4.05 -27.51 -25.33
CA ASN A 443 3.85 -27.02 -23.97
C ASN A 443 4.71 -25.80 -23.62
N ILE A 444 5.18 -25.04 -24.59
CA ILE A 444 5.97 -23.84 -24.36
C ILE A 444 5.03 -22.66 -24.07
N ALA A 445 5.38 -21.94 -23.02
CA ALA A 445 4.80 -20.64 -22.68
C ALA A 445 5.88 -19.57 -22.79
N GLU A 446 5.57 -18.48 -23.48
CA GLU A 446 6.45 -17.32 -23.61
C GLU A 446 6.02 -16.24 -22.63
N ILE A 447 6.95 -15.79 -21.79
CA ILE A 447 6.83 -14.60 -20.96
C ILE A 447 7.58 -13.49 -21.65
N ILE A 448 6.85 -12.59 -22.30
CA ILE A 448 7.42 -11.46 -23.03
C ILE A 448 7.52 -10.28 -22.07
N ILE A 449 8.75 -9.94 -21.64
CA ILE A 449 9.01 -8.74 -20.85
C ILE A 449 9.00 -7.56 -21.82
N ALA A 450 7.84 -6.97 -21.99
CA ALA A 450 7.60 -5.91 -22.97
C ALA A 450 8.04 -4.52 -22.45
N LYS A 451 8.07 -4.36 -21.12
CA LYS A 451 8.58 -3.16 -20.44
C LYS A 451 9.34 -3.57 -19.18
N GLN A 452 10.50 -2.95 -18.96
CA GLN A 452 11.26 -3.01 -17.72
C GLN A 452 12.03 -1.70 -17.54
N ARG A 453 11.71 -0.93 -16.49
CA ARG A 453 12.33 0.40 -16.29
C ARG A 453 13.82 0.32 -16.02
N ASN A 454 14.25 -0.68 -15.26
CA ASN A 454 15.61 -0.81 -14.75
C ASN A 454 16.30 -2.08 -15.27
N GLY A 455 15.90 -2.58 -16.45
CA GLY A 455 16.49 -3.80 -17.00
C GLY A 455 16.15 -4.04 -18.46
N PRO A 456 16.66 -5.12 -19.05
CA PRO A 456 16.45 -5.43 -20.45
C PRO A 456 15.07 -6.04 -20.70
N THR A 457 14.44 -5.68 -21.81
CA THR A 457 13.26 -6.36 -22.35
C THR A 457 13.67 -7.67 -23.05
N GLY A 458 12.69 -8.51 -23.40
CA GLY A 458 12.89 -9.75 -24.16
C GLY A 458 11.95 -10.86 -23.73
N THR A 459 12.15 -12.05 -24.26
CA THR A 459 11.28 -13.21 -24.03
C THR A 459 12.00 -14.27 -23.21
N VAL A 460 11.26 -14.82 -22.23
CA VAL A 460 11.64 -15.99 -21.45
C VAL A 460 10.70 -17.13 -21.83
N LYS A 461 11.23 -18.32 -22.06
CA LYS A 461 10.44 -19.51 -22.37
C LYS A 461 10.35 -20.40 -21.13
N LEU A 462 9.16 -20.86 -20.82
CA LEU A 462 8.86 -21.77 -19.74
C LEU A 462 8.06 -22.96 -20.27
N THR A 463 8.07 -24.08 -19.56
CA THR A 463 7.17 -25.20 -19.83
C THR A 463 5.86 -25.01 -19.08
N PHE A 464 4.72 -25.20 -19.75
CA PHE A 464 3.40 -25.16 -19.14
C PHE A 464 2.78 -26.55 -19.05
N MET A 465 2.63 -27.03 -17.85
CA MET A 465 2.02 -28.34 -17.55
C MET A 465 0.49 -28.22 -17.51
N ASN A 466 -0.19 -28.52 -18.61
CA ASN A 466 -1.64 -28.36 -18.75
C ASN A 466 -2.45 -29.11 -17.67
N LYS A 467 -2.01 -30.33 -17.27
CA LYS A 467 -2.72 -31.19 -16.29
C LYS A 467 -2.81 -30.57 -14.89
N THR A 468 -1.76 -29.91 -14.46
CA THR A 468 -1.61 -29.31 -13.13
C THR A 468 -1.64 -27.79 -13.16
N THR A 469 -1.75 -27.17 -14.35
CA THR A 469 -1.72 -25.72 -14.57
C THR A 469 -0.49 -25.05 -13.97
N ARG A 470 0.69 -25.68 -14.13
CA ARG A 470 1.94 -25.26 -13.53
C ARG A 470 2.93 -24.78 -14.60
N PHE A 471 3.68 -23.72 -14.27
CA PHE A 471 4.84 -23.28 -15.03
C PHE A 471 6.11 -23.86 -14.43
N GLU A 472 7.00 -24.35 -15.27
CA GLU A 472 8.31 -24.88 -14.90
C GLU A 472 9.40 -24.24 -15.74
N ASN A 473 10.62 -24.27 -15.21
CA ASN A 473 11.79 -23.89 -15.99
C ASN A 473 11.91 -24.82 -17.21
N LEU A 474 12.20 -24.26 -18.38
CA LEU A 474 12.47 -25.07 -19.53
C LEU A 474 13.73 -25.91 -19.21
N SER A 475 13.60 -27.25 -19.18
CA SER A 475 14.76 -28.10 -19.02
C SER A 475 15.63 -27.89 -20.26
N SER A 476 16.81 -27.26 -20.10
CA SER A 476 17.86 -27.43 -21.06
C SER A 476 18.07 -28.93 -21.16
N HIS A 477 17.84 -29.53 -22.33
CA HIS A 477 18.28 -30.88 -22.58
C HIS A 477 19.74 -30.93 -22.12
N ALA A 478 20.01 -31.83 -21.16
CA ALA A 478 21.35 -32.11 -20.74
C ALA A 478 22.17 -32.29 -22.02
N ASP A 479 23.26 -31.53 -22.14
CA ASP A 479 24.31 -31.86 -23.06
C ASP A 479 24.62 -33.36 -22.89
N PRO A 480 24.52 -34.17 -23.93
CA PRO A 480 24.97 -35.53 -23.83
C PRO A 480 26.51 -35.51 -23.90
N PHE A 481 27.12 -35.27 -22.71
CA PHE A 481 28.46 -35.77 -22.35
C PHE A 481 28.86 -35.33 -20.96
#